data_89e19dcef6f2f0774318457200b1772b
#
_entry.id   89e19dcef6f2f0774318457200b1772b
#
_cell.length_a   1.000
_cell.length_b   1.000
_cell.length_c   1.000
_cell.angle_alpha   90.00
_cell.angle_beta   90.00
_cell.angle_gamma   90.00
#
_symmetry.space_group_name_H-M   'P 1'
#
loop_
_entity.id
_entity.type
_entity.pdbx_description
1 polymer ?
#
loop_
_entity_poly.entity_id
_entity_poly.type
_entity_poly.pdbx_seq_one_letter_code
_entity_poly.pdbx_strand_id
1 'polypeptide(L)'
;EGCNFVDRYCDPFVQQAIKSGKLFGVYHFIDGSNWQTQTDFFIKNVQGYIGKGILVLDYEMYGRQGTGILKQMLDRIQQKTGIKALVYTSASVLFEEDFSAIVKADYGLWVAAYQSNFPKIKHWSNAAMWQYTSTPYDQNIFYGDQNTWKAYATSGKCQTSSDQVKVESVQVQQSKPQTPSDHDKAVAASKVVHQGNAYGKLERFKFVGNSKVNIASWLVPDKPEGPIGKFAYILIMEHGTTKEITRVASQGIKRPDVKKSYNYKGGDALGMDVTVDLSWVKKGTKIDVIIRRCNQANGEGAVNDVRIKDIYLTL
;
A
#
# COMPACT_ATOMS: atom_id res chain seq x y z
N GLU A 1 1.57 18.10 -16.23
CA GLU A 1 0.27 18.66 -15.88
C GLU A 1 -0.23 19.59 -16.98
N GLY A 2 -1.50 19.47 -17.36
CA GLY A 2 -2.11 20.32 -18.37
C GLY A 2 -1.34 20.37 -19.68
N CYS A 3 -1.36 21.53 -20.34
CA CYS A 3 -0.74 21.71 -21.65
C CYS A 3 0.70 22.24 -21.62
N ASN A 4 1.25 22.66 -20.47
CA ASN A 4 2.46 23.47 -20.44
C ASN A 4 3.35 23.29 -19.19
N PHE A 5 2.96 22.48 -18.21
CA PHE A 5 3.74 22.30 -16.99
C PHE A 5 4.44 20.93 -16.97
N VAL A 6 5.75 20.94 -16.78
CA VAL A 6 6.56 19.75 -16.48
C VAL A 6 7.28 20.00 -15.15
N ASP A 7 7.12 19.09 -14.20
CA ASP A 7 7.87 19.17 -12.95
C ASP A 7 9.37 19.05 -13.21
N ARG A 8 10.12 20.05 -12.79
CA ARG A 8 11.58 20.09 -12.94
C ARG A 8 12.33 18.94 -12.29
N TYR A 9 11.70 18.27 -11.33
CA TYR A 9 12.27 17.12 -10.61
C TYR A 9 11.87 15.78 -11.22
N CYS A 10 10.94 15.73 -12.19
CA CYS A 10 10.49 14.49 -12.80
C CYS A 10 11.66 13.69 -13.38
N ASP A 11 12.43 14.28 -14.32
CA ASP A 11 13.56 13.57 -14.92
C ASP A 11 14.68 13.25 -13.90
N PRO A 12 15.13 14.17 -13.02
CA PRO A 12 16.09 13.82 -11.97
C PRO A 12 15.68 12.62 -11.11
N PHE A 13 14.43 12.52 -10.69
CA PHE A 13 13.95 11.40 -9.89
C PHE A 13 13.85 10.10 -10.69
N VAL A 14 13.40 10.16 -11.94
CA VAL A 14 13.40 9.00 -12.84
C VAL A 14 14.83 8.48 -13.06
N GLN A 15 15.78 9.36 -13.33
CA GLN A 15 17.20 8.98 -13.53
C GLN A 15 17.79 8.37 -12.24
N GLN A 16 17.43 8.90 -11.08
CA GLN A 16 17.85 8.33 -9.80
C GLN A 16 17.26 6.93 -9.59
N ALA A 17 15.98 6.73 -9.91
CA ALA A 17 15.32 5.43 -9.83
C ALA A 17 16.00 4.41 -10.74
N ILE A 18 16.27 4.77 -12.00
CA ILE A 18 16.97 3.94 -12.99
C ILE A 18 18.38 3.56 -12.47
N LYS A 19 19.15 4.55 -12.01
CA LYS A 19 20.51 4.33 -11.47
C LYS A 19 20.53 3.42 -10.26
N SER A 20 19.45 3.45 -9.46
CA SER A 20 19.28 2.61 -8.28
C SER A 20 18.63 1.25 -8.59
N GLY A 21 18.41 0.90 -9.86
CA GLY A 21 17.75 -0.33 -10.27
C GLY A 21 16.28 -0.43 -9.83
N LYS A 22 15.62 0.70 -9.60
CA LYS A 22 14.22 0.75 -9.18
C LYS A 22 13.29 0.83 -10.40
N LEU A 23 12.12 0.24 -10.26
CA LEU A 23 11.02 0.42 -11.19
C LEU A 23 10.41 1.82 -10.99
N PHE A 24 9.90 2.42 -12.06
CA PHE A 24 9.31 3.76 -12.00
C PHE A 24 8.07 3.87 -12.89
N GLY A 25 7.29 4.89 -12.64
CA GLY A 25 6.21 5.36 -13.50
C GLY A 25 6.21 6.87 -13.58
N VAL A 26 5.51 7.40 -14.55
CA VAL A 26 5.30 8.85 -14.71
C VAL A 26 3.82 9.12 -14.93
N TYR A 27 3.32 10.19 -14.34
CA TYR A 27 1.91 10.54 -14.43
C TYR A 27 1.69 11.92 -15.02
N HIS A 28 0.50 12.10 -15.54
CA HIS A 28 0.00 13.37 -16.05
C HIS A 28 -1.26 13.76 -15.28
N PHE A 29 -1.17 14.85 -14.51
CA PHE A 29 -2.33 15.44 -13.86
C PHE A 29 -3.20 16.12 -14.94
N ILE A 30 -4.44 15.65 -15.07
CA ILE A 30 -5.40 16.20 -16.00
C ILE A 30 -5.99 17.49 -15.42
N ASP A 31 -5.87 18.57 -16.15
CA ASP A 31 -6.55 19.83 -15.86
C ASP A 31 -7.74 20.07 -16.79
N GLY A 32 -8.43 21.19 -16.67
CA GLY A 32 -9.57 21.52 -17.51
C GLY A 32 -9.23 21.96 -18.95
N SER A 33 -7.96 21.89 -19.38
CA SER A 33 -7.52 22.32 -20.70
C SER A 33 -7.91 21.33 -21.80
N ASN A 34 -7.66 21.70 -23.08
CA ASN A 34 -7.99 20.84 -24.21
C ASN A 34 -7.33 19.47 -24.08
N TRP A 35 -8.14 18.41 -24.10
CA TRP A 35 -7.69 17.06 -23.84
C TRP A 35 -6.69 16.52 -24.87
N GLN A 36 -6.82 16.86 -26.15
CA GLN A 36 -5.87 16.43 -27.20
C GLN A 36 -4.50 17.06 -26.96
N THR A 37 -4.50 18.38 -26.71
CA THR A 37 -3.27 19.14 -26.50
C THR A 37 -2.52 18.67 -25.24
N GLN A 38 -3.21 18.48 -24.12
CA GLN A 38 -2.56 18.02 -22.90
C GLN A 38 -2.08 16.56 -23.00
N THR A 39 -2.82 15.69 -23.71
CA THR A 39 -2.38 14.31 -23.95
C THR A 39 -1.13 14.28 -24.83
N ASP A 40 -1.08 15.09 -25.91
CA ASP A 40 0.08 15.18 -26.79
C ASP A 40 1.30 15.78 -26.06
N PHE A 41 1.05 16.76 -25.19
CA PHE A 41 2.08 17.34 -24.34
C PHE A 41 2.68 16.28 -23.40
N PHE A 42 1.85 15.45 -22.75
CA PHE A 42 2.32 14.35 -21.92
C PHE A 42 3.17 13.37 -22.74
N ILE A 43 2.65 12.85 -23.84
CA ILE A 43 3.35 11.89 -24.72
C ILE A 43 4.71 12.45 -25.16
N LYS A 44 4.75 13.72 -25.58
CA LYS A 44 6.00 14.39 -25.99
C LYS A 44 7.05 14.40 -24.89
N ASN A 45 6.66 14.72 -23.67
CA ASN A 45 7.59 14.85 -22.54
C ASN A 45 8.04 13.52 -21.93
N VAL A 46 7.29 12.43 -22.14
CA VAL A 46 7.64 11.10 -21.60
C VAL A 46 8.25 10.15 -22.64
N GLN A 47 8.60 10.61 -23.83
CA GLN A 47 9.11 9.76 -24.92
C GLN A 47 10.31 8.89 -24.50
N GLY A 48 11.21 9.43 -23.69
CA GLY A 48 12.37 8.71 -23.16
C GLY A 48 12.03 7.57 -22.19
N TYR A 49 10.78 7.52 -21.69
CA TYR A 49 10.30 6.59 -20.67
C TYR A 49 9.34 5.54 -21.23
N ILE A 50 8.84 5.71 -22.47
CA ILE A 50 7.94 4.77 -23.13
C ILE A 50 8.63 3.40 -23.23
N GLY A 51 7.92 2.36 -22.78
CA GLY A 51 8.45 0.99 -22.71
C GLY A 51 9.40 0.72 -21.53
N LYS A 52 9.64 1.70 -20.65
CA LYS A 52 10.52 1.58 -19.48
C LYS A 52 9.81 1.81 -18.17
N GLY A 53 8.84 2.72 -18.12
CA GLY A 53 8.05 3.07 -16.95
C GLY A 53 6.57 3.01 -17.23
N ILE A 54 5.78 2.82 -16.17
CA ILE A 54 4.31 2.86 -16.26
C ILE A 54 3.87 4.28 -16.56
N LEU A 55 2.94 4.45 -17.50
CA LEU A 55 2.29 5.72 -17.80
C LEU A 55 0.96 5.79 -17.04
N VAL A 56 0.64 6.96 -16.48
CA VAL A 56 -0.58 7.15 -15.69
C VAL A 56 -1.28 8.44 -16.09
N LEU A 57 -2.59 8.41 -16.20
CA LEU A 57 -3.46 9.59 -16.22
C LEU A 57 -4.07 9.79 -14.83
N ASP A 58 -3.79 10.91 -14.23
CA ASP A 58 -4.28 11.33 -12.92
C ASP A 58 -5.59 12.11 -13.12
N TYR A 59 -6.69 11.41 -12.79
CA TYR A 59 -8.06 11.86 -13.03
C TYR A 59 -8.75 12.17 -11.70
N GLU A 60 -8.59 13.40 -11.23
CA GLU A 60 -9.15 13.84 -9.97
C GLU A 60 -9.54 15.32 -9.96
N MET A 61 -10.26 15.74 -8.91
CA MET A 61 -10.61 17.14 -8.63
C MET A 61 -11.27 17.87 -9.81
N TYR A 62 -10.92 19.11 -10.01
CA TYR A 62 -11.49 20.01 -11.05
C TYR A 62 -11.02 19.72 -12.47
N GLY A 63 -10.03 18.86 -12.64
CA GLY A 63 -9.55 18.42 -13.96
C GLY A 63 -10.44 17.39 -14.66
N ARG A 64 -11.45 16.86 -13.97
CA ARG A 64 -12.36 15.85 -14.52
C ARG A 64 -13.28 16.42 -15.61
N GLN A 65 -13.10 15.95 -16.85
CA GLN A 65 -13.90 16.34 -18.01
C GLN A 65 -14.91 15.23 -18.42
N GLY A 66 -15.13 14.24 -17.52
CA GLY A 66 -15.97 13.07 -17.75
C GLY A 66 -15.18 11.87 -18.30
N THR A 67 -15.67 10.67 -17.99
CA THR A 67 -14.99 9.40 -18.33
C THR A 67 -14.90 9.15 -19.84
N GLY A 68 -15.77 9.75 -20.63
CA GLY A 68 -15.69 9.72 -22.10
C GLY A 68 -14.44 10.43 -22.65
N ILE A 69 -14.12 11.61 -22.11
CA ILE A 69 -12.89 12.34 -22.45
C ILE A 69 -11.65 11.58 -21.92
N LEU A 70 -11.69 11.13 -20.68
CA LEU A 70 -10.61 10.30 -20.10
C LEU A 70 -10.32 9.09 -21.01
N LYS A 71 -11.34 8.41 -21.50
CA LYS A 71 -11.16 7.27 -22.41
C LYS A 71 -10.48 7.68 -23.71
N GLN A 72 -10.85 8.83 -24.30
CA GLN A 72 -10.20 9.34 -25.51
C GLN A 72 -8.71 9.65 -25.26
N MET A 73 -8.36 10.20 -24.10
CA MET A 73 -6.97 10.44 -23.72
C MET A 73 -6.19 9.12 -23.59
N LEU A 74 -6.75 8.12 -22.93
CA LEU A 74 -6.17 6.77 -22.79
C LEU A 74 -5.96 6.11 -24.16
N ASP A 75 -6.98 6.13 -25.01
CA ASP A 75 -6.92 5.58 -26.38
C ASP A 75 -5.84 6.29 -27.20
N ARG A 76 -5.71 7.62 -27.08
CA ARG A 76 -4.69 8.40 -27.77
C ARG A 76 -3.27 8.06 -27.33
N ILE A 77 -3.05 7.86 -26.02
CA ILE A 77 -1.77 7.38 -25.50
C ILE A 77 -1.47 6.00 -26.11
N GLN A 78 -2.40 5.07 -26.05
CA GLN A 78 -2.22 3.73 -26.59
C GLN A 78 -1.94 3.75 -28.08
N GLN A 79 -2.69 4.55 -28.85
CA GLN A 79 -2.49 4.66 -30.29
C GLN A 79 -1.09 5.19 -30.65
N LYS A 80 -0.59 6.17 -29.90
CA LYS A 80 0.70 6.84 -30.22
C LYS A 80 1.91 6.14 -29.62
N THR A 81 1.75 5.38 -28.54
CA THR A 81 2.88 4.79 -27.81
C THR A 81 2.86 3.26 -27.77
N GLY A 82 1.74 2.64 -28.08
CA GLY A 82 1.52 1.21 -27.88
C GLY A 82 1.23 0.84 -26.43
N ILE A 83 1.30 1.79 -25.49
CA ILE A 83 1.17 1.54 -24.03
C ILE A 83 -0.24 1.91 -23.55
N LYS A 84 -0.84 1.02 -22.78
CA LYS A 84 -2.07 1.33 -22.03
C LYS A 84 -1.70 2.00 -20.71
N ALA A 85 -1.97 3.30 -20.58
CA ALA A 85 -1.78 4.00 -19.32
C ALA A 85 -2.77 3.52 -18.25
N LEU A 86 -2.36 3.58 -16.97
CA LEU A 86 -3.28 3.39 -15.84
C LEU A 86 -4.15 4.64 -15.63
N VAL A 87 -5.31 4.44 -15.07
CA VAL A 87 -6.13 5.51 -14.51
C VAL A 87 -5.84 5.61 -13.02
N TYR A 88 -5.36 6.76 -12.56
CA TYR A 88 -5.34 7.08 -11.13
C TYR A 88 -6.57 7.93 -10.80
N THR A 89 -7.28 7.55 -9.75
CA THR A 89 -8.43 8.31 -9.23
C THR A 89 -8.78 7.88 -7.80
N SER A 90 -9.51 8.72 -7.08
CA SER A 90 -10.01 8.36 -5.75
C SER A 90 -11.14 7.34 -5.82
N ALA A 91 -11.26 6.51 -4.77
CA ALA A 91 -12.33 5.51 -4.68
C ALA A 91 -13.74 6.13 -4.73
N SER A 92 -13.93 7.35 -4.24
CA SER A 92 -15.23 8.05 -4.31
C SER A 92 -15.66 8.32 -5.74
N VAL A 93 -14.75 8.77 -6.60
CA VAL A 93 -15.01 9.08 -8.01
C VAL A 93 -15.50 7.85 -8.79
N LEU A 94 -15.07 6.64 -8.40
CA LEU A 94 -15.56 5.41 -9.03
C LEU A 94 -17.08 5.17 -8.83
N PHE A 95 -17.67 5.80 -7.81
CA PHE A 95 -19.11 5.73 -7.55
C PHE A 95 -19.89 6.93 -8.10
N GLU A 96 -19.19 8.02 -8.41
CA GLU A 96 -19.76 9.24 -8.98
C GLU A 96 -19.92 9.14 -10.50
N GLU A 97 -19.00 8.47 -11.19
CA GLU A 97 -18.95 8.41 -12.65
C GLU A 97 -18.96 6.98 -13.19
N ASP A 98 -19.31 6.81 -14.47
CA ASP A 98 -19.33 5.51 -15.14
C ASP A 98 -18.03 5.24 -15.91
N PHE A 99 -17.23 4.32 -15.40
CA PHE A 99 -15.97 3.87 -16.01
C PHE A 99 -16.11 2.60 -16.86
N SER A 100 -17.32 2.11 -17.10
CA SER A 100 -17.56 0.82 -17.79
C SER A 100 -16.88 0.72 -19.15
N ALA A 101 -16.85 1.81 -19.93
CA ALA A 101 -16.20 1.83 -21.24
C ALA A 101 -14.66 1.73 -21.13
N ILE A 102 -14.07 2.29 -20.09
CA ILE A 102 -12.62 2.23 -19.79
C ILE A 102 -12.23 0.82 -19.37
N VAL A 103 -13.03 0.21 -18.49
CA VAL A 103 -12.85 -1.18 -18.05
C VAL A 103 -12.98 -2.15 -19.22
N LYS A 104 -14.02 -1.98 -20.07
CA LYS A 104 -14.21 -2.80 -21.27
C LYS A 104 -13.04 -2.71 -22.25
N ALA A 105 -12.36 -1.57 -22.29
CA ALA A 105 -11.15 -1.37 -23.08
C ALA A 105 -9.88 -1.89 -22.40
N ASP A 106 -9.99 -2.52 -21.22
CA ASP A 106 -8.91 -3.15 -20.47
C ASP A 106 -7.82 -2.15 -20.05
N TYR A 107 -8.22 -0.98 -19.54
CA TYR A 107 -7.31 -0.05 -18.86
C TYR A 107 -7.27 -0.35 -17.37
N GLY A 108 -6.08 -0.36 -16.79
CA GLY A 108 -5.87 -0.69 -15.39
C GLY A 108 -6.18 0.49 -14.45
N LEU A 109 -6.47 0.17 -13.18
CA LEU A 109 -6.81 1.12 -12.14
C LEU A 109 -5.67 1.25 -11.12
N TRP A 110 -5.32 2.49 -10.78
CA TRP A 110 -4.60 2.86 -9.58
C TRP A 110 -5.56 3.67 -8.70
N VAL A 111 -6.10 3.05 -7.65
CA VAL A 111 -7.10 3.68 -6.79
C VAL A 111 -6.46 4.35 -5.59
N ALA A 112 -6.90 5.57 -5.26
CA ALA A 112 -6.54 6.25 -4.03
C ALA A 112 -7.67 6.14 -2.99
N ALA A 113 -7.31 5.67 -1.80
CA ALA A 113 -8.20 5.65 -0.63
C ALA A 113 -7.34 5.53 0.62
N TYR A 114 -7.28 6.57 1.43
CA TYR A 114 -6.42 6.64 2.62
C TYR A 114 -7.07 5.93 3.79
N GLN A 115 -6.88 4.62 3.84
CA GLN A 115 -7.50 3.73 4.83
C GLN A 115 -6.67 2.44 5.00
N SER A 116 -7.01 1.67 6.04
CA SER A 116 -6.23 0.48 6.43
C SER A 116 -6.47 -0.74 5.54
N ASN A 117 -7.62 -0.82 4.87
CA ASN A 117 -8.01 -1.96 4.04
C ASN A 117 -8.23 -1.51 2.61
N PHE A 118 -8.09 -2.45 1.66
CA PHE A 118 -8.40 -2.17 0.26
C PHE A 118 -9.83 -1.62 0.14
N PRO A 119 -10.03 -0.51 -0.61
CA PRO A 119 -11.34 0.12 -0.72
C PRO A 119 -12.32 -0.75 -1.51
N LYS A 120 -13.61 -0.50 -1.29
CA LYS A 120 -14.61 -0.93 -2.27
C LYS A 120 -14.36 -0.15 -3.56
N ILE A 121 -14.29 -0.87 -4.66
CA ILE A 121 -14.18 -0.29 -5.99
C ILE A 121 -15.40 -0.66 -6.82
N LYS A 122 -15.71 0.16 -7.82
CA LYS A 122 -16.80 -0.07 -8.77
C LYS A 122 -16.20 -0.19 -10.18
N HIS A 123 -16.88 -0.89 -11.05
CA HIS A 123 -16.53 -1.18 -12.45
C HIS A 123 -15.35 -2.14 -12.62
N TRP A 124 -14.19 -1.96 -11.98
CA TRP A 124 -13.08 -2.90 -11.99
C TRP A 124 -13.28 -4.03 -10.97
N SER A 125 -12.84 -5.24 -11.31
CA SER A 125 -12.81 -6.37 -10.37
C SER A 125 -11.61 -6.31 -9.41
N ASN A 126 -10.52 -5.65 -9.83
CA ASN A 126 -9.28 -5.47 -9.07
C ASN A 126 -8.60 -4.16 -9.48
N ALA A 127 -7.63 -3.72 -8.71
CA ALA A 127 -6.78 -2.60 -9.08
C ALA A 127 -5.35 -3.09 -9.33
N ALA A 128 -4.63 -2.41 -10.24
CA ALA A 128 -3.20 -2.61 -10.42
C ALA A 128 -2.41 -2.04 -9.23
N MET A 129 -2.90 -0.93 -8.66
CA MET A 129 -2.24 -0.23 -7.58
C MET A 129 -3.24 0.45 -6.64
N TRP A 130 -2.88 0.54 -5.37
CA TRP A 130 -3.66 1.26 -4.35
C TRP A 130 -2.76 2.21 -3.57
N GLN A 131 -3.07 3.50 -3.63
CA GLN A 131 -2.49 4.52 -2.77
C GLN A 131 -3.28 4.53 -1.46
N TYR A 132 -2.65 4.07 -0.38
CA TYR A 132 -3.32 3.87 0.91
C TYR A 132 -3.08 4.98 1.92
N THR A 133 -2.13 5.88 1.64
CA THR A 133 -1.84 7.07 2.46
C THR A 133 -1.05 8.09 1.66
N SER A 134 -1.14 9.35 2.07
CA SER A 134 -0.30 10.47 1.60
C SER A 134 0.59 11.05 2.71
N THR A 135 0.69 10.39 3.85
CA THR A 135 1.45 10.90 5.00
C THR A 135 2.50 9.89 5.45
N PRO A 136 3.77 10.29 5.60
CA PRO A 136 4.35 11.63 5.32
C PRO A 136 4.57 11.92 3.83
N TYR A 137 4.39 10.94 2.96
CA TYR A 137 4.41 10.99 1.49
C TYR A 137 3.51 9.89 0.95
N ASP A 138 3.20 9.95 -0.34
CA ASP A 138 2.34 8.99 -1.01
C ASP A 138 2.93 7.58 -0.95
N GLN A 139 2.16 6.64 -0.40
CA GLN A 139 2.56 5.24 -0.32
C GLN A 139 1.53 4.35 -1.00
N ASN A 140 2.06 3.36 -1.71
CA ASN A 140 1.26 2.55 -2.61
C ASN A 140 1.56 1.06 -2.44
N ILE A 141 0.54 0.25 -2.73
CA ILE A 141 0.68 -1.20 -2.92
C ILE A 141 0.46 -1.47 -4.40
N PHE A 142 1.45 -2.06 -5.06
CA PHE A 142 1.30 -2.61 -6.40
C PHE A 142 0.91 -4.09 -6.30
N TYR A 143 -0.17 -4.47 -6.98
CA TYR A 143 -0.69 -5.85 -6.96
C TYR A 143 -0.08 -6.69 -8.08
N GLY A 144 1.23 -6.90 -8.00
CA GLY A 144 1.99 -7.68 -8.96
C GLY A 144 3.46 -7.80 -8.58
N ASP A 145 4.20 -8.53 -9.39
CA ASP A 145 5.66 -8.65 -9.32
C ASP A 145 6.36 -7.69 -10.30
N GLN A 146 7.67 -7.81 -10.41
CA GLN A 146 8.46 -7.01 -11.36
C GLN A 146 8.08 -7.28 -12.82
N ASN A 147 7.68 -8.51 -13.16
CA ASN A 147 7.28 -8.85 -14.54
C ASN A 147 5.94 -8.20 -14.87
N THR A 148 5.01 -8.22 -13.93
CA THR A 148 3.73 -7.51 -14.04
C THR A 148 3.95 -6.00 -14.21
N TRP A 149 4.86 -5.40 -13.44
CA TRP A 149 5.22 -3.98 -13.61
C TRP A 149 5.76 -3.71 -15.01
N LYS A 150 6.70 -4.53 -15.48
CA LYS A 150 7.28 -4.40 -16.83
C LYS A 150 6.23 -4.59 -17.92
N ALA A 151 5.26 -5.51 -17.73
CA ALA A 151 4.14 -5.69 -18.66
C ALA A 151 3.29 -4.42 -18.78
N TYR A 152 2.98 -3.75 -17.66
CA TYR A 152 2.30 -2.45 -17.69
C TYR A 152 3.15 -1.37 -18.38
N ALA A 153 4.47 -1.38 -18.20
CA ALA A 153 5.36 -0.39 -18.81
C ALA A 153 5.55 -0.61 -20.33
N THR A 154 5.41 -1.85 -20.83
CA THR A 154 5.72 -2.17 -22.25
C THR A 154 4.48 -2.34 -23.12
N SER A 155 3.38 -2.84 -22.60
CA SER A 155 2.17 -3.10 -23.39
C SER A 155 0.89 -2.57 -22.78
N GLY A 156 0.95 -2.18 -21.50
CA GLY A 156 -0.24 -1.79 -20.73
C GLY A 156 -1.28 -2.91 -20.60
N LYS A 157 -0.96 -4.11 -21.06
CA LYS A 157 -1.81 -5.27 -20.86
C LYS A 157 -1.56 -5.81 -19.47
N CYS A 158 -2.58 -5.82 -18.62
CA CYS A 158 -2.68 -6.88 -17.66
C CYS A 158 -2.76 -8.17 -18.49
N GLN A 159 -1.66 -8.91 -18.60
CA GLN A 159 -1.78 -10.29 -19.03
C GLN A 159 -2.52 -11.02 -17.91
N THR A 160 -3.84 -11.07 -18.00
CA THR A 160 -4.50 -12.30 -17.67
C THR A 160 -3.88 -13.31 -18.62
N SER A 161 -2.91 -14.06 -18.14
CA SER A 161 -2.32 -15.18 -18.85
C SER A 161 -3.44 -16.15 -19.21
N SER A 162 -4.01 -15.98 -20.39
CA SER A 162 -4.81 -16.95 -21.12
C SER A 162 -3.92 -17.84 -21.97
N ASP A 163 -2.68 -18.09 -21.51
CA ASP A 163 -1.94 -19.26 -21.91
C ASP A 163 -2.11 -20.29 -20.79
N GLN A 164 -3.09 -21.12 -21.04
CA GLN A 164 -3.33 -22.46 -20.55
C GLN A 164 -2.18 -23.05 -19.69
N VAL A 165 -2.09 -22.64 -18.45
CA VAL A 165 -2.19 -23.63 -17.41
C VAL A 165 -3.68 -23.97 -17.42
N LYS A 166 -4.08 -25.20 -17.83
CA LYS A 166 -5.32 -25.79 -17.38
C LYS A 166 -5.38 -25.46 -15.90
N VAL A 167 -6.12 -24.41 -15.57
CA VAL A 167 -6.70 -24.31 -14.25
C VAL A 167 -7.70 -25.45 -14.28
N GLU A 168 -7.25 -26.64 -13.88
CA GLU A 168 -8.15 -27.50 -13.15
C GLU A 168 -8.88 -26.53 -12.26
N SER A 169 -10.18 -26.46 -12.46
CA SER A 169 -11.10 -25.70 -11.66
C SER A 169 -10.67 -25.82 -10.21
N VAL A 170 -9.80 -24.92 -9.76
CA VAL A 170 -9.73 -24.58 -8.36
C VAL A 170 -11.06 -23.87 -8.17
N GLN A 171 -12.09 -24.68 -7.98
CA GLN A 171 -13.23 -24.28 -7.20
C GLN A 171 -12.63 -23.42 -6.11
N VAL A 172 -13.10 -22.17 -6.01
CA VAL A 172 -13.03 -21.45 -4.76
C VAL A 172 -13.69 -22.40 -3.76
N GLN A 173 -12.90 -23.33 -3.26
CA GLN A 173 -13.20 -23.95 -2.01
C GLN A 173 -13.25 -22.75 -1.07
N GLN A 174 -14.46 -22.37 -0.70
CA GLN A 174 -14.66 -21.80 0.62
C GLN A 174 -13.71 -22.58 1.49
N SER A 175 -12.58 -21.93 1.83
CA SER A 175 -11.58 -22.55 2.67
C SER A 175 -12.34 -22.99 3.91
N LYS A 176 -12.52 -24.31 4.05
CA LYS A 176 -12.83 -24.88 5.37
C LYS A 176 -11.93 -24.16 6.33
N PRO A 177 -12.42 -23.74 7.51
CA PRO A 177 -11.60 -23.07 8.49
C PRO A 177 -10.29 -23.85 8.61
N GLN A 178 -9.18 -23.30 8.14
CA GLN A 178 -7.88 -23.94 8.31
C GLN A 178 -7.67 -24.04 9.81
N THR A 179 -7.38 -25.22 10.30
CA THR A 179 -6.99 -25.40 11.70
C THR A 179 -5.82 -24.46 11.95
N PRO A 180 -5.92 -23.52 12.97
CA PRO A 180 -4.86 -22.56 13.22
C PRO A 180 -3.53 -23.27 13.37
N SER A 181 -2.47 -22.73 12.74
CA SER A 181 -1.10 -23.24 12.92
C SER A 181 -0.72 -23.15 14.40
N ASP A 182 0.25 -23.92 14.86
CA ASP A 182 0.70 -23.83 16.27
C ASP A 182 1.23 -22.43 16.58
N HIS A 183 1.79 -21.74 15.60
CA HIS A 183 2.17 -20.34 15.72
C HIS A 183 0.95 -19.42 15.90
N ASP A 184 -0.13 -19.58 15.12
CA ASP A 184 -1.36 -18.81 15.27
C ASP A 184 -2.01 -19.04 16.63
N LYS A 185 -1.96 -20.28 17.12
CA LYS A 185 -2.42 -20.63 18.48
C LYS A 185 -1.56 -19.94 19.56
N ALA A 186 -0.22 -19.91 19.37
CA ALA A 186 0.68 -19.21 20.28
C ALA A 186 0.42 -17.69 20.30
N VAL A 187 0.17 -17.08 19.13
CA VAL A 187 -0.20 -15.66 19.04
C VAL A 187 -1.54 -15.40 19.75
N ALA A 188 -2.57 -16.22 19.49
CA ALA A 188 -3.87 -16.07 20.13
C ALA A 188 -3.79 -16.24 21.66
N ALA A 189 -2.95 -17.17 22.14
CA ALA A 189 -2.70 -17.43 23.56
C ALA A 189 -1.72 -16.44 24.21
N SER A 190 -1.16 -15.49 23.42
CA SER A 190 -0.17 -14.53 23.93
C SER A 190 -0.74 -13.70 25.07
N LYS A 191 0.05 -13.53 26.12
CA LYS A 191 -0.31 -12.68 27.26
C LYS A 191 -0.08 -11.22 26.91
N VAL A 192 -0.78 -10.35 27.62
CA VAL A 192 -0.44 -8.93 27.64
C VAL A 192 0.92 -8.76 28.28
N VAL A 193 1.80 -8.01 27.62
CA VAL A 193 3.12 -7.66 28.14
C VAL A 193 3.06 -6.26 28.72
N HIS A 194 3.56 -6.11 29.95
CA HIS A 194 3.83 -4.82 30.57
C HIS A 194 5.32 -4.50 30.45
N GLN A 195 5.63 -3.38 29.83
CA GLN A 195 7.01 -2.92 29.72
C GLN A 195 7.07 -1.39 29.85
N GLY A 196 7.93 -0.92 30.74
CA GLY A 196 8.04 0.52 31.03
C GLY A 196 6.74 1.09 31.56
N ASN A 197 6.15 2.02 30.81
CA ASN A 197 4.92 2.73 31.17
C ASN A 197 3.70 2.30 30.34
N ALA A 198 3.74 1.10 29.73
CA ALA A 198 2.66 0.65 28.85
C ALA A 198 2.41 -0.85 28.90
N TYR A 199 1.18 -1.22 28.55
CA TYR A 199 0.78 -2.57 28.20
C TYR A 199 0.66 -2.71 26.69
N GLY A 200 1.05 -3.87 26.16
CA GLY A 200 0.89 -4.20 24.75
C GLY A 200 0.57 -5.68 24.54
N LYS A 201 -0.11 -5.99 23.46
CA LYS A 201 -0.41 -7.35 23.06
C LYS A 201 -0.34 -7.52 21.57
N LEU A 202 0.23 -8.64 21.15
CA LEU A 202 0.20 -9.11 19.78
C LEU A 202 -1.08 -9.92 19.55
N GLU A 203 -1.83 -9.62 18.48
CA GLU A 203 -3.08 -10.30 18.15
C GLU A 203 -2.99 -11.07 16.83
N ARG A 204 -2.07 -10.67 15.98
CA ARG A 204 -1.75 -11.35 14.73
C ARG A 204 -0.27 -11.14 14.39
N PHE A 205 0.40 -12.21 13.99
CA PHE A 205 1.78 -12.17 13.53
C PHE A 205 2.02 -13.39 12.64
N LYS A 206 1.74 -13.27 11.36
CA LYS A 206 1.77 -14.41 10.45
C LYS A 206 2.16 -14.01 9.03
N PHE A 207 2.61 -14.98 8.26
CA PHE A 207 2.79 -14.81 6.82
C PHE A 207 1.44 -14.65 6.11
N VAL A 208 1.37 -13.71 5.16
CA VAL A 208 0.22 -13.45 4.27
C VAL A 208 0.64 -13.52 2.80
N GLY A 209 1.57 -14.39 2.50
CA GLY A 209 2.20 -14.60 1.20
C GLY A 209 3.69 -14.82 1.35
N ASN A 210 4.39 -14.98 0.24
CA ASN A 210 5.83 -15.18 0.25
C ASN A 210 6.53 -13.94 0.83
N SER A 211 7.16 -14.10 2.00
CA SER A 211 7.93 -13.06 2.70
C SER A 211 7.15 -11.81 3.16
N LYS A 212 5.83 -11.77 3.05
CA LYS A 212 5.00 -10.72 3.63
C LYS A 212 4.45 -11.18 4.97
N VAL A 213 4.62 -10.34 5.99
CA VAL A 213 4.16 -10.62 7.35
C VAL A 213 3.12 -9.58 7.74
N ASN A 214 1.95 -10.05 8.17
CA ASN A 214 0.92 -9.19 8.73
C ASN A 214 0.97 -9.25 10.25
N ILE A 215 0.90 -8.07 10.88
CA ILE A 215 1.05 -7.87 12.31
C ILE A 215 -0.08 -6.99 12.80
N ALA A 216 -0.90 -7.50 13.72
CA ALA A 216 -1.89 -6.72 14.43
C ALA A 216 -1.60 -6.75 15.93
N SER A 217 -1.74 -5.60 16.57
CA SER A 217 -1.41 -5.40 17.98
C SER A 217 -2.14 -4.19 18.55
N TRP A 218 -2.02 -4.00 19.85
CA TRP A 218 -2.41 -2.78 20.52
C TRP A 218 -1.41 -2.42 21.61
N LEU A 219 -1.41 -1.13 21.97
CA LEU A 219 -0.65 -0.59 23.10
C LEU A 219 -1.47 0.47 23.82
N VAL A 220 -1.43 0.42 25.15
CA VAL A 220 -2.11 1.40 26.03
C VAL A 220 -1.18 1.77 27.17
N PRO A 221 -1.14 3.03 27.63
CA PRO A 221 -0.41 3.41 28.83
C PRO A 221 -0.89 2.62 30.06
N ASP A 222 0.02 2.35 30.99
CA ASP A 222 -0.27 1.61 32.23
C ASP A 222 -1.10 2.42 33.26
N LYS A 223 -1.14 3.75 33.08
CA LYS A 223 -1.94 4.66 33.90
C LYS A 223 -3.11 5.23 33.12
N PRO A 224 -4.27 5.47 33.73
CA PRO A 224 -5.45 6.02 33.06
C PRO A 224 -5.18 7.33 32.30
N GLU A 225 -4.31 8.18 32.79
CA GLU A 225 -3.90 9.45 32.20
C GLU A 225 -2.43 9.43 31.76
N GLY A 226 -1.86 8.23 31.59
CA GLY A 226 -0.48 8.05 31.16
C GLY A 226 -0.21 8.66 29.79
N PRO A 227 1.00 9.14 29.53
CA PRO A 227 1.36 9.72 28.25
C PRO A 227 1.38 8.63 27.17
N ILE A 228 0.91 8.99 25.97
CA ILE A 228 1.03 8.17 24.77
C ILE A 228 1.66 8.99 23.64
N GLY A 229 2.59 8.37 22.92
CA GLY A 229 3.23 9.03 21.79
C GLY A 229 2.26 9.32 20.66
N LYS A 230 2.51 10.40 19.94
CA LYS A 230 1.67 10.91 18.83
C LYS A 230 1.60 9.92 17.67
N PHE A 231 2.71 9.27 17.34
CA PHE A 231 2.82 8.34 16.22
C PHE A 231 2.92 6.88 16.71
N ALA A 232 2.42 5.96 15.91
CA ALA A 232 2.46 4.52 16.20
C ALA A 232 3.28 3.78 15.14
N TYR A 233 4.12 2.85 15.61
CA TYR A 233 5.01 2.03 14.78
C TYR A 233 5.04 0.59 15.26
N ILE A 234 5.19 -0.33 14.32
CA ILE A 234 5.68 -1.68 14.57
C ILE A 234 7.13 -1.73 14.11
N LEU A 235 8.05 -2.03 15.02
CA LEU A 235 9.45 -2.28 14.70
C LEU A 235 9.65 -3.78 14.54
N ILE A 236 10.26 -4.19 13.45
CA ILE A 236 10.68 -5.57 13.21
C ILE A 236 12.11 -5.70 13.72
N MET A 237 12.30 -6.56 14.70
CA MET A 237 13.58 -6.76 15.36
C MET A 237 14.18 -8.10 14.96
N GLU A 238 15.50 -8.18 14.87
CA GLU A 238 16.19 -9.46 14.84
C GLU A 238 16.05 -10.12 16.22
N HIS A 239 15.38 -11.28 16.24
CA HIS A 239 15.04 -11.96 17.49
C HIS A 239 16.28 -12.32 18.32
N GLY A 240 16.21 -12.08 19.61
CA GLY A 240 17.32 -12.32 20.55
C GLY A 240 18.39 -11.22 20.55
N THR A 241 18.24 -10.17 19.71
CA THR A 241 19.19 -9.06 19.63
C THR A 241 18.51 -7.71 19.87
N THR A 242 19.27 -6.62 19.85
CA THR A 242 18.75 -5.24 19.88
C THR A 242 18.66 -4.62 18.48
N LYS A 243 18.98 -5.39 17.44
CA LYS A 243 19.04 -4.88 16.08
C LYS A 243 17.64 -4.74 15.51
N GLU A 244 17.30 -3.53 15.11
CA GLU A 244 16.12 -3.25 14.32
C GLU A 244 16.39 -3.56 12.84
N ILE A 245 15.50 -4.31 12.21
CA ILE A 245 15.56 -4.62 10.78
C ILE A 245 14.86 -3.52 9.99
N THR A 246 13.64 -3.16 10.42
CA THR A 246 12.84 -2.10 9.80
C THR A 246 11.71 -1.68 10.74
N ARG A 247 11.05 -0.57 10.42
CA ARG A 247 9.85 -0.12 11.14
C ARG A 247 8.77 0.30 10.16
N VAL A 248 7.52 0.10 10.55
CA VAL A 248 6.34 0.44 9.75
C VAL A 248 5.37 1.25 10.59
N ALA A 249 4.93 2.38 10.04
CA ALA A 249 3.93 3.21 10.69
C ALA A 249 2.55 2.55 10.65
N SER A 250 1.78 2.68 11.74
CA SER A 250 0.41 2.20 11.83
C SER A 250 -0.38 3.06 12.78
N GLN A 251 -1.36 3.78 12.28
CA GLN A 251 -2.15 4.70 13.11
C GLN A 251 -3.65 4.58 12.83
N GLY A 252 -4.44 5.10 13.75
CA GLY A 252 -5.87 5.28 13.56
C GLY A 252 -6.74 4.06 13.84
N ILE A 253 -6.18 2.93 14.24
CA ILE A 253 -6.97 1.74 14.60
C ILE A 253 -7.62 1.94 15.96
N LYS A 254 -8.94 2.09 15.95
CA LYS A 254 -9.70 2.30 17.18
C LYS A 254 -9.85 1.01 17.97
N ARG A 255 -9.60 1.11 19.27
CA ARG A 255 -9.71 0.01 20.26
C ARG A 255 -10.47 0.50 21.50
N PRO A 256 -11.78 0.75 21.36
CA PRO A 256 -12.62 1.14 22.50
C PRO A 256 -12.68 0.06 23.58
N ASP A 257 -12.52 -1.22 23.20
CA ASP A 257 -12.41 -2.37 24.10
C ASP A 257 -11.17 -2.27 25.00
N VAL A 258 -9.99 -2.01 24.42
CA VAL A 258 -8.74 -1.82 25.18
C VAL A 258 -8.84 -0.58 26.06
N LYS A 259 -9.31 0.55 25.49
CA LYS A 259 -9.52 1.79 26.26
C LYS A 259 -10.36 1.55 27.51
N LYS A 260 -11.48 0.84 27.36
CA LYS A 260 -12.39 0.51 28.47
C LYS A 260 -11.73 -0.42 29.48
N SER A 261 -11.07 -1.49 29.02
CA SER A 261 -10.45 -2.51 29.89
C SER A 261 -9.34 -1.94 30.78
N TYR A 262 -8.62 -0.93 30.30
CA TYR A 262 -7.56 -0.26 31.05
C TYR A 262 -7.98 1.09 31.65
N ASN A 263 -9.26 1.42 31.59
CA ASN A 263 -9.81 2.70 32.07
C ASN A 263 -9.03 3.93 31.54
N TYR A 264 -8.45 3.81 30.34
CA TYR A 264 -7.64 4.87 29.76
C TYR A 264 -8.49 6.10 29.39
N LYS A 265 -8.06 7.30 29.78
CA LYS A 265 -8.80 8.54 29.58
C LYS A 265 -8.47 9.26 28.27
N GLY A 266 -7.37 8.89 27.63
CA GLY A 266 -6.98 9.44 26.32
C GLY A 266 -7.81 8.93 25.13
N GLY A 267 -7.30 9.08 23.93
CA GLY A 267 -7.94 8.63 22.70
C GLY A 267 -8.05 7.11 22.58
N ASP A 268 -8.92 6.62 21.70
CA ASP A 268 -9.15 5.19 21.46
C ASP A 268 -8.32 4.60 20.30
N ALA A 269 -7.51 5.40 19.61
CA ALA A 269 -6.62 4.96 18.52
C ALA A 269 -5.40 4.20 19.09
N LEU A 270 -5.65 3.06 19.75
CA LEU A 270 -4.66 2.27 20.48
C LEU A 270 -4.17 1.05 19.68
N GLY A 271 -4.85 0.70 18.61
CA GLY A 271 -4.52 -0.46 17.75
C GLY A 271 -3.52 -0.13 16.65
N MET A 272 -2.88 -1.18 16.17
CA MET A 272 -1.96 -1.17 15.03
C MET A 272 -2.22 -2.41 14.18
N ASP A 273 -2.24 -2.25 12.85
CA ASP A 273 -2.36 -3.34 11.89
C ASP A 273 -1.52 -2.98 10.66
N VAL A 274 -0.51 -3.77 10.37
CA VAL A 274 0.44 -3.53 9.27
C VAL A 274 0.73 -4.81 8.53
N THR A 275 1.04 -4.68 7.24
CA THR A 275 1.67 -5.74 6.46
C THR A 275 3.01 -5.23 5.96
N VAL A 276 4.08 -5.98 6.22
CA VAL A 276 5.44 -5.64 5.84
C VAL A 276 6.02 -6.69 4.91
N ASP A 277 6.68 -6.25 3.84
CA ASP A 277 7.44 -7.12 2.95
C ASP A 277 8.87 -7.25 3.47
N LEU A 278 9.28 -8.48 3.77
CA LEU A 278 10.60 -8.83 4.30
C LEU A 278 11.41 -9.70 3.32
N SER A 279 11.06 -9.68 2.03
CA SER A 279 11.74 -10.47 0.98
C SER A 279 13.23 -10.16 0.83
N TRP A 280 13.64 -8.97 1.25
CA TRP A 280 15.03 -8.51 1.25
C TRP A 280 15.83 -8.95 2.48
N VAL A 281 15.17 -9.51 3.50
CA VAL A 281 15.83 -10.02 4.70
C VAL A 281 16.32 -11.45 4.46
N LYS A 282 17.49 -11.77 4.98
CA LYS A 282 18.09 -13.10 4.81
C LYS A 282 17.15 -14.21 5.30
N LYS A 283 16.93 -15.23 4.49
CA LYS A 283 16.19 -16.45 4.88
C LYS A 283 16.80 -17.08 6.13
N GLY A 284 15.93 -17.56 7.02
CA GLY A 284 16.32 -18.13 8.30
C GLY A 284 16.49 -17.10 9.43
N THR A 285 16.37 -15.78 9.12
CA THR A 285 16.37 -14.75 10.16
C THR A 285 15.12 -14.90 11.02
N LYS A 286 15.30 -15.01 12.32
CA LYS A 286 14.19 -14.97 13.28
C LYS A 286 13.87 -13.53 13.62
N ILE A 287 12.59 -13.19 13.64
CA ILE A 287 12.10 -11.84 13.89
C ILE A 287 11.06 -11.82 15.00
N ASP A 288 11.11 -10.80 15.85
CA ASP A 288 10.06 -10.42 16.78
C ASP A 288 9.70 -8.93 16.61
N VAL A 289 8.79 -8.40 17.42
CA VAL A 289 8.28 -7.05 17.23
C VAL A 289 8.36 -6.20 18.49
N ILE A 290 8.58 -4.88 18.28
CA ILE A 290 8.29 -3.84 19.27
C ILE A 290 7.06 -3.07 18.81
N ILE A 291 6.10 -2.93 19.70
CA ILE A 291 4.94 -2.06 19.55
C ILE A 291 5.34 -0.72 20.14
N ARG A 292 5.43 0.33 19.31
CA ARG A 292 5.97 1.64 19.71
C ARG A 292 4.96 2.75 19.55
N ARG A 293 4.92 3.65 20.55
CA ARG A 293 4.33 4.99 20.41
C ARG A 293 5.43 6.02 20.64
N CYS A 294 5.53 7.01 19.77
CA CYS A 294 6.62 7.97 19.75
C CYS A 294 6.14 9.39 19.38
N ASN A 295 6.98 10.38 19.61
CA ASN A 295 6.63 11.79 19.32
C ASN A 295 7.24 12.29 18.01
N GLN A 296 8.10 11.54 17.36
CA GLN A 296 8.71 11.89 16.08
C GLN A 296 8.07 11.10 14.94
N ALA A 297 7.86 11.77 13.81
CA ALA A 297 7.19 11.19 12.63
C ALA A 297 8.01 10.09 11.93
N ASN A 298 9.30 9.95 12.24
CA ASN A 298 10.18 8.90 11.72
C ASN A 298 10.24 7.64 12.62
N GLY A 299 9.44 7.62 13.70
CA GLY A 299 9.43 6.50 14.64
C GLY A 299 10.46 6.60 15.77
N GLU A 300 11.21 7.69 15.84
CA GLU A 300 12.13 7.98 16.95
C GLU A 300 11.42 8.70 18.11
N GLY A 301 12.14 8.91 19.21
CA GLY A 301 11.56 9.59 20.38
C GLY A 301 10.48 8.74 21.04
N ALA A 302 10.80 7.48 21.34
CA ALA A 302 9.88 6.55 21.99
C ALA A 302 9.31 7.12 23.30
N VAL A 303 7.99 7.09 23.42
CA VAL A 303 7.24 7.40 24.65
C VAL A 303 6.84 6.09 25.35
N ASN A 304 6.41 5.13 24.55
CA ASN A 304 6.02 3.81 25.03
C ASN A 304 6.58 2.76 24.06
N ASP A 305 7.26 1.75 24.60
CA ASP A 305 7.75 0.60 23.86
C ASP A 305 7.36 -0.68 24.59
N VAL A 306 6.76 -1.62 23.85
CA VAL A 306 6.48 -2.96 24.34
C VAL A 306 7.01 -3.98 23.36
N ARG A 307 8.06 -4.71 23.71
CA ARG A 307 8.63 -5.78 22.89
C ARG A 307 8.00 -7.12 23.21
N ILE A 308 7.50 -7.82 22.19
CA ILE A 308 6.94 -9.17 22.31
C ILE A 308 8.01 -10.17 21.91
N LYS A 309 8.80 -10.64 22.90
CA LYS A 309 9.95 -11.53 22.66
C LYS A 309 9.58 -13.01 22.57
N ASP A 310 8.49 -13.41 23.22
CA ASP A 310 8.12 -14.83 23.35
C ASP A 310 7.50 -15.40 22.08
N ILE A 311 7.18 -14.53 21.11
CA ILE A 311 6.58 -14.90 19.83
C ILE A 311 7.45 -14.35 18.71
N TYR A 312 7.96 -15.25 17.87
CA TYR A 312 8.81 -14.90 16.75
C TYR A 312 8.46 -15.71 15.51
N LEU A 313 8.77 -15.17 14.33
CA LEU A 313 8.69 -15.86 13.03
C LEU A 313 10.11 -16.12 12.50
N THR A 314 10.25 -17.14 11.70
CA THR A 314 11.48 -17.42 10.92
C THR A 314 11.18 -17.15 9.45
N LEU A 315 11.92 -16.22 8.82
CA LEU A 315 11.78 -15.79 7.42
C LEU A 315 12.31 -16.83 6.44
#